data_a393b0f6b27aaefd3b89aeb3f329b70c
#
_entry.id   a393b0f6b27aaefd3b89aeb3f329b70c
#
_cell.length_a   1.000
_cell.length_b   1.000
_cell.length_c   1.000
_cell.angle_alpha   90.00
_cell.angle_beta   90.00
_cell.angle_gamma   90.00
#
_symmetry.space_group_name_H-M   'P 1'
#
loop_
_entity.id
_entity.type
_entity.pdbx_description
1 polymer ?
#
loop_
_entity_poly.entity_id
_entity_poly.type
_entity_poly.pdbx_seq_one_letter_code
_entity_poly.pdbx_strand_id
1 'polypeptide(L)'
;MDGILLKIYIAESAKIEDRPAYKYLVSYFKEKGFHGCTVFRGMAGFGHESIVHTVDVIGLSLDLPVTLEIVDAEDKIMAVLPEIEKYIEHGQIILQKVQMIRKSKE
;
A
#
# COMPACT_ATOMS: atom_id res chain seq x y z
N MET A 1 -5.80 3.71 21.28
CA MET A 1 -7.06 3.99 20.60
C MET A 1 -7.28 2.97 19.50
N ASP A 2 -8.51 2.78 19.11
CA ASP A 2 -8.82 1.83 18.05
C ASP A 2 -8.51 2.40 16.69
N GLY A 3 -8.10 1.54 15.78
CA GLY A 3 -7.83 1.93 14.41
C GLY A 3 -7.94 0.76 13.46
N ILE A 4 -7.67 1.07 12.20
CA ILE A 4 -7.64 0.07 11.14
C ILE A 4 -6.25 0.12 10.50
N LEU A 5 -5.67 -1.06 10.35
CA LEU A 5 -4.48 -1.23 9.50
C LEU A 5 -4.97 -1.59 8.11
N LEU A 6 -4.67 -0.71 7.19
CA LEU A 6 -4.97 -0.93 5.77
C LEU A 6 -3.69 -1.38 5.09
N LYS A 7 -3.73 -2.55 4.47
CA LYS A 7 -2.60 -3.05 3.68
C LYS A 7 -3.03 -3.16 2.23
N ILE A 8 -2.18 -2.66 1.36
CA ILE A 8 -2.43 -2.71 -0.09
C ILE A 8 -1.27 -3.44 -0.73
N TYR A 9 -1.56 -4.57 -1.36
CA TYR A 9 -0.56 -5.39 -2.04
C TYR A 9 -0.69 -5.16 -3.53
N ILE A 10 0.36 -4.65 -4.16
CA ILE A 10 0.39 -4.39 -5.59
C ILE A 10 1.75 -4.75 -6.15
N ALA A 11 1.85 -4.81 -7.46
CA ALA A 11 3.13 -4.96 -8.14
C ALA A 11 3.84 -3.62 -8.21
N GLU A 12 5.16 -3.65 -8.20
CA GLU A 12 5.94 -2.42 -8.29
C GLU A 12 5.63 -1.66 -9.58
N SER A 13 5.35 -2.38 -10.66
CA SER A 13 5.07 -1.79 -11.96
C SER A 13 3.64 -1.28 -12.11
N ALA A 14 2.78 -1.53 -11.12
CA ALA A 14 1.39 -1.07 -11.19
C ALA A 14 1.35 0.45 -11.32
N LYS A 15 0.38 0.95 -12.07
CA LYS A 15 0.25 2.38 -12.31
C LYS A 15 -1.15 2.88 -11.99
N ILE A 16 -1.21 4.13 -11.60
CA ILE A 16 -2.44 4.89 -11.43
C ILE A 16 -2.19 6.20 -12.16
N GLU A 17 -3.02 6.50 -13.17
CA GLU A 17 -2.88 7.71 -13.97
C GLU A 17 -1.46 7.89 -14.51
N ASP A 18 -0.92 6.80 -15.05
CA ASP A 18 0.40 6.76 -15.69
C ASP A 18 1.56 7.03 -14.74
N ARG A 19 1.32 6.98 -13.44
CA ARG A 19 2.37 7.14 -12.44
C ARG A 19 2.52 5.83 -11.67
N PRO A 20 3.70 5.55 -11.13
CA PRO A 20 3.84 4.38 -10.26
C PRO A 20 2.78 4.41 -9.18
N ALA A 21 2.00 3.32 -9.07
CA ALA A 21 0.86 3.30 -8.17
C ALA A 21 1.27 3.55 -6.72
N TYR A 22 2.39 2.96 -6.29
CA TYR A 22 2.78 3.14 -4.89
C TYR A 22 3.11 4.60 -4.59
N LYS A 23 3.74 5.31 -5.53
CA LYS A 23 4.04 6.73 -5.32
C LYS A 23 2.78 7.57 -5.32
N TYR A 24 1.86 7.24 -6.24
CA TYR A 24 0.58 7.93 -6.30
C TYR A 24 -0.17 7.79 -4.97
N LEU A 25 -0.19 6.57 -4.43
CA LEU A 25 -0.92 6.31 -3.19
C LEU A 25 -0.29 7.00 -1.98
N VAL A 26 1.04 7.05 -1.91
CA VAL A 26 1.71 7.77 -0.84
C VAL A 26 1.29 9.24 -0.85
N SER A 27 1.31 9.87 -2.04
CA SER A 27 0.86 11.25 -2.18
C SER A 27 -0.61 11.41 -1.83
N TYR A 28 -1.42 10.46 -2.26
CA TYR A 28 -2.85 10.48 -2.00
C TYR A 28 -3.13 10.49 -0.49
N PHE A 29 -2.51 9.58 0.25
CA PHE A 29 -2.75 9.51 1.69
C PHE A 29 -2.22 10.74 2.41
N LYS A 30 -1.10 11.29 1.94
CA LYS A 30 -0.58 12.50 2.54
C LYS A 30 -1.54 13.66 2.34
N GLU A 31 -2.07 13.81 1.12
CA GLU A 31 -3.01 14.90 0.83
C GLU A 31 -4.31 14.76 1.59
N LYS A 32 -4.74 13.54 1.85
CA LYS A 32 -5.96 13.29 2.59
C LYS A 32 -5.78 13.46 4.10
N GLY A 33 -4.58 13.82 4.53
CA GLY A 33 -4.34 14.12 5.94
C GLY A 33 -4.11 12.90 6.82
N PHE A 34 -3.72 11.78 6.23
CA PHE A 34 -3.37 10.60 7.02
C PHE A 34 -2.04 10.83 7.72
N HIS A 35 -1.87 10.19 8.87
CA HIS A 35 -0.69 10.43 9.70
C HIS A 35 0.54 9.73 9.18
N GLY A 36 0.38 8.70 8.38
CA GLY A 36 1.54 8.02 7.84
C GLY A 36 1.17 6.99 6.81
N CYS A 37 2.14 6.66 5.97
CA CYS A 37 2.01 5.62 4.96
C CYS A 37 3.43 5.09 4.73
N THR A 38 3.60 3.79 4.87
CA THR A 38 4.90 3.17 4.67
C THR A 38 4.82 2.18 3.52
N VAL A 39 5.82 2.22 2.66
CA VAL A 39 5.90 1.31 1.52
C VAL A 39 7.00 0.31 1.79
N PHE A 40 6.67 -0.97 1.66
CA PHE A 40 7.64 -2.05 1.77
C PHE A 40 7.80 -2.68 0.40
N ARG A 41 9.03 -2.89 -0.01
CA ARG A 41 9.32 -3.58 -1.25
C ARG A 41 9.75 -4.98 -0.92
N GLY A 42 8.99 -5.96 -1.43
CA GLY A 42 9.30 -7.36 -1.16
C GLY A 42 10.56 -7.80 -1.88
N MET A 43 11.21 -8.79 -1.33
CA MET A 43 12.41 -9.36 -1.93
C MET A 43 12.10 -10.44 -2.94
N ALA A 44 10.92 -11.05 -2.83
CA ALA A 44 10.45 -12.09 -3.73
C ALA A 44 8.97 -12.26 -3.53
N GLY A 45 8.28 -12.77 -4.55
CA GLY A 45 6.88 -13.08 -4.42
C GLY A 45 6.22 -13.27 -5.77
N PHE A 46 4.93 -13.59 -5.72
CA PHE A 46 4.13 -13.65 -6.94
C PHE A 46 2.70 -13.20 -6.62
N GLY A 47 1.99 -12.78 -7.63
CA GLY A 47 0.63 -12.30 -7.49
C GLY A 47 -0.25 -12.87 -8.58
N HIS A 48 -1.18 -12.05 -9.09
CA HIS A 48 -2.23 -12.53 -10.00
C HIS A 48 -1.68 -13.18 -11.27
N GLU A 49 -0.47 -12.82 -11.68
CA GLU A 49 0.15 -13.42 -12.87
C GLU A 49 0.85 -14.73 -12.56
N SER A 50 0.99 -15.07 -11.29
CA SER A 50 1.65 -16.30 -10.85
C SER A 50 3.12 -16.39 -11.28
N ILE A 51 3.73 -15.28 -11.65
CA ILE A 51 5.14 -15.23 -12.02
C ILE A 51 5.93 -14.82 -10.78
N VAL A 52 6.92 -15.65 -10.42
CA VAL A 52 7.76 -15.36 -9.26
C VAL A 52 8.79 -14.30 -9.63
N HIS A 53 8.83 -13.23 -8.84
CA HIS A 53 9.79 -12.15 -9.00
C HIS A 53 10.70 -12.11 -7.78
N THR A 54 11.98 -11.87 -7.99
CA THR A 54 12.96 -11.92 -6.93
C THR A 54 14.12 -10.98 -7.20
N VAL A 55 14.74 -10.47 -6.14
CA VAL A 55 15.89 -9.58 -6.25
C VAL A 55 17.15 -10.29 -6.76
N ASP A 56 17.13 -11.62 -6.77
CA ASP A 56 18.33 -12.39 -7.09
C ASP A 56 18.65 -12.41 -8.58
N VAL A 57 17.77 -11.92 -9.43
CA VAL A 57 18.01 -11.89 -10.85
C VAL A 57 18.84 -10.67 -11.16
N ILE A 58 20.11 -10.90 -11.51
CA ILE A 58 21.09 -9.84 -11.69
C ILE A 58 20.76 -8.97 -12.89
N GLY A 59 20.83 -7.65 -12.68
CA GLY A 59 20.75 -6.68 -13.77
C GLY A 59 19.36 -6.40 -14.28
N LEU A 60 18.34 -7.06 -13.73
CA LEU A 60 16.98 -6.81 -14.15
C LEU A 60 16.21 -6.18 -13.01
N SER A 61 15.61 -5.04 -13.28
CA SER A 61 14.67 -4.44 -12.38
C SER A 61 13.39 -5.25 -12.47
N LEU A 62 13.20 -6.13 -11.56
CA LEU A 62 12.04 -6.99 -11.62
C LEU A 62 10.87 -6.34 -10.94
N ASP A 63 9.72 -6.81 -11.34
CA ASP A 63 8.47 -6.32 -10.82
C ASP A 63 8.22 -6.94 -9.45
N LEU A 64 8.91 -6.42 -8.45
CA LEU A 64 8.83 -6.96 -7.10
C LEU A 64 7.50 -6.59 -6.46
N PRO A 65 7.03 -7.42 -5.53
CA PRO A 65 5.81 -7.07 -4.79
C PRO A 65 6.03 -5.88 -3.89
N VAL A 66 5.02 -5.03 -3.79
CA VAL A 66 5.06 -3.84 -2.97
C VAL A 66 3.85 -3.86 -2.05
N THR A 67 4.05 -3.51 -0.79
CA THR A 67 2.99 -3.41 0.19
C THR A 67 2.99 -2.03 0.80
N LEU A 68 1.83 -1.39 0.80
CA LEU A 68 1.65 -0.14 1.54
C LEU A 68 0.92 -0.44 2.83
N GLU A 69 1.34 0.21 3.91
CA GLU A 69 0.68 0.10 5.19
C GLU A 69 0.28 1.46 5.69
N ILE A 70 -0.99 1.59 6.04
CA ILE A 70 -1.56 2.82 6.57
C ILE A 70 -2.37 2.44 7.80
N VAL A 71 -2.15 3.12 8.92
CA VAL A 71 -2.93 2.92 10.13
C VAL A 71 -3.55 4.24 10.51
N ASP A 72 -4.87 4.25 10.68
CA ASP A 72 -5.57 5.45 11.12
C ASP A 72 -6.93 5.05 11.69
N ALA A 73 -7.70 6.04 12.08
CA ALA A 73 -9.03 5.82 12.62
C ALA A 73 -9.93 5.14 11.59
N GLU A 74 -10.85 4.32 12.07
CA GLU A 74 -11.69 3.52 11.18
C GLU A 74 -12.49 4.38 10.21
N ASP A 75 -13.10 5.46 10.70
CA ASP A 75 -13.92 6.31 9.83
C ASP A 75 -13.10 6.92 8.72
N LYS A 76 -11.86 7.26 9.01
CA LYS A 76 -10.96 7.86 8.03
C LYS A 76 -10.57 6.86 6.95
N ILE A 77 -10.25 5.64 7.36
CA ILE A 77 -9.91 4.57 6.42
C ILE A 77 -11.13 4.23 5.55
N MET A 78 -12.29 4.07 6.15
CA MET A 78 -13.48 3.68 5.41
C MET A 78 -13.92 4.76 4.43
N ALA A 79 -13.64 6.02 4.74
CA ALA A 79 -14.03 7.11 3.85
C ALA A 79 -13.27 7.08 2.52
N VAL A 80 -12.02 6.63 2.52
CA VAL A 80 -11.21 6.59 1.29
C VAL A 80 -11.27 5.24 0.59
N LEU A 81 -11.78 4.22 1.25
CA LEU A 81 -11.74 2.86 0.71
C LEU A 81 -12.38 2.73 -0.67
N PRO A 82 -13.54 3.31 -0.95
CA PRO A 82 -14.13 3.18 -2.28
C PRO A 82 -13.24 3.71 -3.39
N GLU A 83 -12.53 4.80 -3.13
CA GLU A 83 -11.64 5.38 -4.11
C GLU A 83 -10.39 4.52 -4.30
N ILE A 84 -9.86 3.99 -3.20
CA ILE A 84 -8.72 3.08 -3.27
C ILE A 84 -9.08 1.84 -4.10
N GLU A 85 -10.28 1.29 -3.90
CA GLU A 85 -10.71 0.13 -4.67
C GLU A 85 -10.75 0.42 -6.16
N LYS A 86 -11.12 1.64 -6.55
CA LYS A 86 -11.13 2.01 -7.97
C LYS A 86 -9.72 2.07 -8.55
N TYR A 87 -8.76 2.53 -7.76
CA TYR A 87 -7.39 2.67 -8.24
C TYR A 87 -6.68 1.34 -8.42
N ILE A 88 -7.06 0.33 -7.64
CA ILE A 88 -6.36 -0.95 -7.62
C ILE A 88 -7.06 -1.91 -8.57
N GLU A 89 -6.45 -2.15 -9.74
CA GLU A 89 -7.01 -3.10 -10.71
C GLU A 89 -6.63 -4.53 -10.35
N HIS A 90 -5.37 -4.71 -9.98
CA HIS A 90 -4.85 -6.03 -9.64
C HIS A 90 -4.07 -5.89 -8.34
N GLY A 91 -4.49 -6.61 -7.35
CA GLY A 91 -3.84 -6.55 -6.06
C GLY A 91 -4.79 -7.02 -4.99
N GLN A 92 -4.45 -6.70 -3.76
CA GLN A 92 -5.26 -7.13 -2.64
C GLN A 92 -5.29 -6.04 -1.59
N ILE A 93 -6.45 -5.82 -1.02
CA ILE A 93 -6.64 -4.84 0.03
C ILE A 93 -7.07 -5.59 1.28
N ILE A 94 -6.36 -5.38 2.38
CA ILE A 94 -6.64 -6.03 3.65
C ILE A 94 -6.93 -4.96 4.68
N LEU A 95 -7.98 -5.18 5.47
CA LEU A 95 -8.34 -4.34 6.59
C LEU A 95 -8.25 -5.17 7.84
N GLN A 96 -7.64 -4.61 8.88
CA GLN A 96 -7.47 -5.32 10.13
C GLN A 96 -7.67 -4.32 11.27
N LYS A 97 -8.48 -4.69 12.25
CA LYS A 97 -8.66 -3.87 13.44
C LYS A 97 -7.42 -3.97 14.30
N VAL A 98 -6.95 -2.83 14.78
CA VAL A 98 -5.75 -2.77 15.60
C VAL A 98 -5.93 -1.77 16.72
N GLN A 99 -5.08 -1.89 17.72
CA GLN A 99 -4.90 -0.86 18.73
C GLN A 99 -3.75 0.02 18.33
N MET A 100 -3.94 1.33 18.38
CA MET A 100 -2.90 2.28 18.03
C MET A 100 -2.44 3.02 19.27
N ILE A 101 -1.14 3.20 19.39
CA ILE A 101 -0.55 4.12 20.34
C ILE A 101 0.29 5.08 19.52
N ARG A 102 -0.22 6.30 19.34
CA ARG A 102 0.50 7.29 18.55
C ARG A 102 1.31 8.16 19.48
N LYS A 103 2.60 8.23 19.22
CA LYS A 103 3.51 9.02 20.02
C LYS A 103 3.81 10.30 19.27
N SER A 104 3.64 11.41 19.95
CA SER A 104 3.92 12.71 19.35
C SER A 104 4.70 13.53 20.35
N LYS A 105 5.78 14.11 19.87
CA LYS A 105 6.60 14.97 20.69
C LYS A 105 6.21 16.41 20.41
N GLU A 106 5.88 17.12 21.45
CA GLU A 106 5.44 18.52 21.33
C GLU A 106 6.52 19.44 21.72
#